data_6c219e117155ac95811730718bea769c
#
_entry.id   6c219e117155ac95811730718bea769c
#
_cell.length_a   1.000
_cell.length_b   1.000
_cell.length_c   1.000
_cell.angle_alpha   90.00
_cell.angle_beta   90.00
_cell.angle_gamma   90.00
#
_symmetry.space_group_name_H-M   'P 1'
#
loop_
_entity.id
_entity.type
_entity.pdbx_description
1 polymer ?
#
loop_
_entity_poly.entity_id
_entity_poly.type
_entity_poly.pdbx_seq_one_letter_code
_entity_poly.pdbx_strand_id
1 'polypeptide(L)'
;MRFSTHELVSEFQHLVIASAGEHGYFERTDSPDTAGPTSLIFLQQADDLPDEVAVVVTSEQVAKQIIPNTAALVLSVGDVRLSQALMKRRFDPYLNTDSEWEAIHPSAVIHASATIGPGCRIGPNVVIGADCDLAENVIVRANSVIEHAVRIGRDSVIHSNVNIGYNSQLGERVNIKAGAVIGGEGFGFVPNSEGQFQPVPHTGYVKLNDDVHIGSNTCIDRGTYGVTEIGAGVKIDNLVHVAHNVQVGENTLLIAQTGVAGSSRIGRHVITSGQVGILDHKIVPDHTILLHRAGVTEDIPTGGKYAGTPAQPLKEYVRNITLAKKVAKLEQQLQKLQAKLDAAD
;
A
#
# COMPACT_ATOMS: atom_id res chain seq x y z
N MET A 1 -11.71 15.67 -21.17
CA MET A 1 -12.30 16.67 -20.22
C MET A 1 -11.28 17.77 -20.08
N ARG A 2 -11.72 19.06 -20.03
CA ARG A 2 -10.80 20.19 -19.87
C ARG A 2 -10.88 20.72 -18.45
N PHE A 3 -9.73 20.91 -17.84
CA PHE A 3 -9.61 21.47 -16.49
C PHE A 3 -9.02 22.86 -16.56
N SER A 4 -9.58 23.81 -15.82
CA SER A 4 -9.08 25.16 -15.73
C SER A 4 -7.86 25.24 -14.82
N THR A 5 -6.81 25.95 -15.25
CA THR A 5 -5.65 26.22 -14.40
C THR A 5 -5.98 27.15 -13.23
N HIS A 6 -7.02 27.98 -13.33
CA HIS A 6 -7.52 28.75 -12.19
C HIS A 6 -8.11 27.85 -11.11
N GLU A 7 -8.88 26.83 -11.52
CA GLU A 7 -9.41 25.82 -10.59
C GLU A 7 -8.28 25.08 -9.89
N LEU A 8 -7.27 24.63 -10.66
CA LEU A 8 -6.08 23.97 -10.11
C LEU A 8 -5.38 24.84 -9.06
N VAL A 9 -5.08 26.09 -9.37
CA VAL A 9 -4.37 27.00 -8.44
C VAL A 9 -5.24 27.31 -7.22
N SER A 10 -6.54 27.55 -7.40
CA SER A 10 -7.46 27.84 -6.31
C SER A 10 -7.62 26.66 -5.35
N GLU A 11 -7.79 25.46 -5.88
CA GLU A 11 -8.01 24.26 -5.07
C GLU A 11 -6.74 23.87 -4.30
N PHE A 12 -5.56 24.04 -4.90
CA PHE A 12 -4.27 23.65 -4.31
C PHE A 12 -3.41 24.84 -3.87
N GLN A 13 -4.00 26.01 -3.63
CA GLN A 13 -3.27 27.21 -3.19
C GLN A 13 -2.40 26.97 -1.94
N HIS A 14 -2.79 26.05 -1.07
CA HIS A 14 -2.04 25.68 0.13
C HIS A 14 -0.73 24.93 -0.15
N LEU A 15 -0.55 24.37 -1.35
CA LEU A 15 0.68 23.70 -1.81
C LEU A 15 1.52 24.62 -2.70
N VAL A 16 0.91 25.59 -3.37
CA VAL A 16 1.57 26.47 -4.34
C VAL A 16 2.25 27.63 -3.61
N ILE A 17 3.57 27.73 -3.75
CA ILE A 17 4.40 28.81 -3.19
C ILE A 17 4.36 30.02 -4.11
N ALA A 18 4.49 29.81 -5.42
CA ALA A 18 4.46 30.85 -6.45
C ALA A 18 3.95 30.27 -7.79
N SER A 19 3.40 31.16 -8.61
CA SER A 19 2.99 30.82 -9.98
C SER A 19 3.55 31.86 -10.97
N ALA A 20 3.93 31.40 -12.16
CA ALA A 20 4.39 32.25 -13.26
C ALA A 20 3.87 31.71 -14.60
N GLY A 21 3.50 32.57 -15.53
CA GLY A 21 2.93 32.21 -16.82
C GLY A 21 1.44 32.53 -16.92
N GLU A 22 0.86 32.26 -18.07
CA GLU A 22 -0.54 32.57 -18.36
C GLU A 22 -1.45 31.40 -17.94
N HIS A 23 -2.62 31.72 -17.43
CA HIS A 23 -3.65 30.77 -17.15
C HIS A 23 -4.33 30.27 -18.41
N GLY A 24 -4.64 28.98 -18.46
CA GLY A 24 -5.28 28.30 -19.57
C GLY A 24 -6.02 27.06 -19.15
N TYR A 25 -5.87 26.00 -19.92
CA TYR A 25 -6.52 24.72 -19.69
C TYR A 25 -5.53 23.58 -19.88
N PHE A 26 -5.75 22.48 -19.16
CA PHE A 26 -5.10 21.20 -19.40
C PHE A 26 -6.17 20.09 -19.46
N GLU A 27 -5.81 18.93 -20.01
CA GLU A 27 -6.77 17.85 -20.24
C GLU A 27 -6.38 16.55 -19.52
N ARG A 28 -5.10 16.40 -19.19
CA ARG A 28 -4.55 15.18 -18.58
C ARG A 28 -3.26 15.44 -17.83
N THR A 29 -2.85 14.47 -17.03
CA THR A 29 -1.54 14.45 -16.38
C THR A 29 -0.63 13.45 -17.13
N ASP A 30 0.58 13.87 -17.48
CA ASP A 30 1.53 13.04 -18.22
C ASP A 30 2.91 13.02 -17.55
N SER A 31 3.76 12.08 -18.00
CA SER A 31 5.20 12.16 -17.72
C SER A 31 5.86 13.19 -18.66
N PRO A 32 7.02 13.77 -18.29
CA PRO A 32 7.75 14.66 -19.18
C PRO A 32 7.98 14.10 -20.58
N ASP A 33 8.31 12.81 -20.70
CA ASP A 33 8.60 12.14 -21.96
C ASP A 33 7.39 12.00 -22.91
N THR A 34 6.18 12.05 -22.37
CA THR A 34 4.92 11.85 -23.12
C THR A 34 4.04 13.10 -23.14
N ALA A 35 4.54 14.20 -22.59
CA ALA A 35 3.79 15.43 -22.48
C ALA A 35 3.52 16.09 -23.83
N GLY A 36 2.47 16.87 -23.88
CA GLY A 36 2.06 17.68 -25.03
C GLY A 36 1.37 18.97 -24.58
N PRO A 37 0.88 19.79 -25.53
CA PRO A 37 0.41 21.16 -25.27
C PRO A 37 -0.78 21.26 -24.31
N THR A 38 -1.46 20.13 -24.00
CA THR A 38 -2.58 20.11 -23.03
C THR A 38 -2.25 19.29 -21.76
N SER A 39 -0.97 19.01 -21.53
CA SER A 39 -0.53 18.20 -20.39
C SER A 39 -0.22 19.04 -19.15
N LEU A 40 -0.54 18.50 -17.97
CA LEU A 40 0.03 18.90 -16.69
C LEU A 40 1.11 17.89 -16.34
N ILE A 41 2.32 18.37 -16.04
CA ILE A 41 3.44 17.51 -15.64
C ILE A 41 4.00 17.88 -14.27
N PHE A 42 4.73 16.92 -13.68
CA PHE A 42 5.47 17.10 -12.42
C PHE A 42 6.96 16.93 -12.69
N LEU A 43 7.72 18.02 -12.61
CA LEU A 43 9.11 18.07 -13.04
C LEU A 43 10.07 18.06 -11.85
N GLN A 44 11.04 17.16 -11.87
CA GLN A 44 12.07 17.01 -10.82
C GLN A 44 13.38 17.74 -11.21
N GLN A 45 13.69 17.81 -12.50
CA GLN A 45 14.93 18.40 -13.04
C GLN A 45 14.59 19.29 -14.24
N ALA A 46 15.35 20.37 -14.42
CA ALA A 46 15.09 21.34 -15.48
C ALA A 46 15.32 20.77 -16.89
N ASP A 47 16.28 19.86 -17.01
CA ASP A 47 16.65 19.26 -18.30
C ASP A 47 15.56 18.32 -18.87
N ASP A 48 14.61 17.90 -18.05
CA ASP A 48 13.48 17.06 -18.47
C ASP A 48 12.27 17.90 -18.98
N LEU A 49 12.41 19.22 -19.15
CA LEU A 49 11.32 20.09 -19.60
C LEU A 49 10.99 19.81 -21.07
N PRO A 50 9.75 19.40 -21.42
CA PRO A 50 9.33 19.22 -22.81
C PRO A 50 9.13 20.59 -23.53
N ASP A 51 9.24 20.56 -24.85
CA ASP A 51 9.09 21.75 -25.70
C ASP A 51 7.71 22.40 -25.57
N GLU A 52 6.66 21.60 -25.44
CA GLU A 52 5.28 22.06 -25.32
C GLU A 52 4.57 21.38 -24.13
N VAL A 53 4.04 22.18 -23.22
CA VAL A 53 3.28 21.70 -22.06
C VAL A 53 2.38 22.83 -21.53
N ALA A 54 1.20 22.49 -21.01
CA ALA A 54 0.28 23.50 -20.46
C ALA A 54 0.66 23.95 -19.07
N VAL A 55 0.98 22.99 -18.17
CA VAL A 55 1.26 23.26 -16.76
C VAL A 55 2.46 22.44 -16.28
N VAL A 56 3.37 23.08 -15.59
CA VAL A 56 4.51 22.45 -14.90
C VAL A 56 4.40 22.70 -13.41
N VAL A 57 4.38 21.62 -12.63
CA VAL A 57 4.47 21.66 -11.17
C VAL A 57 5.86 21.19 -10.75
N THR A 58 6.61 22.05 -10.06
CA THR A 58 8.02 21.78 -9.75
C THR A 58 8.48 22.48 -8.46
N SER A 59 9.73 22.23 -8.05
CA SER A 59 10.34 22.95 -6.93
C SER A 59 10.69 24.40 -7.31
N GLU A 60 10.82 25.28 -6.32
CA GLU A 60 11.19 26.67 -6.54
C GLU A 60 12.55 26.81 -7.26
N GLN A 61 13.49 25.92 -6.97
CA GLN A 61 14.81 25.93 -7.60
C GLN A 61 14.72 25.61 -9.10
N VAL A 62 13.96 24.59 -9.48
CA VAL A 62 13.76 24.20 -10.89
C VAL A 62 12.91 25.24 -11.61
N ALA A 63 11.87 25.78 -10.98
CA ALA A 63 11.04 26.83 -11.54
C ALA A 63 11.86 28.06 -12.02
N LYS A 64 12.82 28.53 -11.21
CA LYS A 64 13.72 29.64 -11.57
C LYS A 64 14.53 29.38 -12.83
N GLN A 65 14.82 28.12 -13.13
CA GLN A 65 15.61 27.72 -14.31
C GLN A 65 14.75 27.64 -15.58
N ILE A 66 13.51 27.14 -15.44
CA ILE A 66 12.65 26.87 -16.61
C ILE A 66 11.76 28.06 -17.02
N ILE A 67 11.35 28.94 -16.11
CA ILE A 67 10.45 30.05 -16.39
C ILE A 67 10.91 30.88 -17.60
N PRO A 68 12.20 31.19 -17.80
CA PRO A 68 12.65 31.97 -18.98
C PRO A 68 12.49 31.22 -20.32
N ASN A 69 12.29 29.91 -20.28
CA ASN A 69 12.34 29.02 -21.44
C ASN A 69 11.01 28.33 -21.74
N THR A 70 9.93 28.66 -21.06
CA THR A 70 8.63 28.03 -21.29
C THR A 70 7.49 29.04 -21.27
N ALA A 71 6.47 28.79 -22.10
CA ALA A 71 5.20 29.53 -22.07
C ALA A 71 4.17 28.87 -21.12
N ALA A 72 4.48 27.71 -20.56
CA ALA A 72 3.61 27.00 -19.64
C ALA A 72 3.33 27.76 -18.34
N LEU A 73 2.20 27.50 -17.72
CA LEU A 73 1.98 27.91 -16.33
C LEU A 73 2.91 27.08 -15.42
N VAL A 74 3.84 27.73 -14.74
CA VAL A 74 4.76 27.09 -13.80
C VAL A 74 4.28 27.32 -12.38
N LEU A 75 4.04 26.24 -11.65
CA LEU A 75 3.65 26.25 -10.23
C LEU A 75 4.81 25.74 -9.37
N SER A 76 5.33 26.61 -8.51
CA SER A 76 6.35 26.22 -7.53
C SER A 76 5.70 25.65 -6.28
N VAL A 77 6.16 24.47 -5.83
CA VAL A 77 5.63 23.77 -4.66
C VAL A 77 6.77 23.32 -3.72
N GLY A 78 6.44 23.13 -2.46
CA GLY A 78 7.40 22.67 -1.45
C GLY A 78 7.77 21.19 -1.59
N ASP A 79 6.80 20.35 -1.94
CA ASP A 79 6.99 18.92 -2.20
C ASP A 79 6.29 18.52 -3.50
N VAL A 80 7.10 18.28 -4.54
CA VAL A 80 6.62 17.91 -5.87
C VAL A 80 5.91 16.55 -5.87
N ARG A 81 6.39 15.58 -5.08
CA ARG A 81 5.78 14.25 -5.03
C ARG A 81 4.43 14.26 -4.33
N LEU A 82 4.33 14.98 -3.22
CA LEU A 82 3.05 15.17 -2.53
C LEU A 82 2.05 15.90 -3.43
N SER A 83 2.49 16.97 -4.08
CA SER A 83 1.66 17.72 -5.03
C SER A 83 1.19 16.87 -6.20
N GLN A 84 2.08 16.02 -6.74
CA GLN A 84 1.72 15.04 -7.76
C GLN A 84 0.62 14.09 -7.27
N ALA A 85 0.78 13.51 -6.09
CA ALA A 85 -0.19 12.56 -5.54
C ALA A 85 -1.57 13.18 -5.38
N LEU A 86 -1.65 14.42 -4.88
CA LEU A 86 -2.90 15.10 -4.61
C LEU A 86 -3.56 15.64 -5.90
N MET A 87 -2.80 16.35 -6.73
CA MET A 87 -3.32 16.96 -7.98
C MET A 87 -3.69 15.88 -9.00
N LYS A 88 -2.85 14.83 -9.17
CA LYS A 88 -3.18 13.72 -10.06
C LYS A 88 -4.46 13.01 -9.64
N ARG A 89 -4.66 12.76 -8.36
CA ARG A 89 -5.89 12.16 -7.84
C ARG A 89 -7.14 12.99 -8.20
N ARG A 90 -7.03 14.29 -8.28
CA ARG A 90 -8.16 15.20 -8.58
C ARG A 90 -8.40 15.37 -10.07
N PHE A 91 -7.36 15.44 -10.87
CA PHE A 91 -7.44 15.87 -12.27
C PHE A 91 -7.09 14.79 -13.29
N ASP A 92 -6.72 13.59 -12.88
CA ASP A 92 -6.43 12.51 -13.83
C ASP A 92 -7.75 11.84 -14.28
N PRO A 93 -8.10 11.94 -15.58
CA PRO A 93 -9.34 11.34 -16.09
C PRO A 93 -9.34 9.82 -16.09
N TYR A 94 -8.16 9.20 -15.94
CA TYR A 94 -8.02 7.74 -15.86
C TYR A 94 -8.11 7.20 -14.43
N LEU A 95 -8.08 8.07 -13.41
CA LEU A 95 -8.38 7.69 -12.04
C LEU A 95 -9.89 7.48 -11.90
N ASN A 96 -10.32 6.34 -12.40
CA ASN A 96 -11.71 5.94 -12.33
C ASN A 96 -12.08 5.59 -10.88
N THR A 97 -12.46 6.60 -10.11
CA THR A 97 -13.06 6.43 -8.79
C THR A 97 -14.54 6.05 -8.92
N ASP A 98 -15.12 6.26 -10.10
CA ASP A 98 -16.50 5.94 -10.38
C ASP A 98 -16.64 4.51 -10.92
N SER A 99 -17.80 3.93 -10.74
CA SER A 99 -18.19 2.67 -11.37
C SER A 99 -18.56 2.92 -12.83
N GLU A 100 -18.27 1.97 -13.72
CA GLU A 100 -18.79 1.94 -15.09
C GLU A 100 -20.31 1.83 -15.14
N TRP A 101 -20.90 1.42 -14.02
CA TRP A 101 -22.33 1.12 -13.90
C TRP A 101 -22.99 2.13 -12.98
N GLU A 102 -24.10 2.68 -13.45
CA GLU A 102 -24.98 3.52 -12.63
C GLU A 102 -25.86 2.62 -11.75
N ALA A 103 -25.96 2.92 -10.46
CA ALA A 103 -26.78 2.18 -9.50
C ALA A 103 -26.44 0.66 -9.39
N ILE A 104 -27.44 -0.17 -9.19
CA ILE A 104 -27.31 -1.63 -8.98
C ILE A 104 -27.51 -2.36 -10.31
N HIS A 105 -26.51 -3.11 -10.75
CA HIS A 105 -26.60 -3.88 -11.99
C HIS A 105 -27.64 -5.01 -11.85
N PRO A 106 -28.49 -5.27 -12.89
CA PRO A 106 -29.55 -6.28 -12.81
C PRO A 106 -29.09 -7.70 -12.54
N SER A 107 -27.82 -8.04 -12.83
CA SER A 107 -27.26 -9.36 -12.54
C SER A 107 -26.65 -9.49 -11.15
N ALA A 108 -26.71 -8.46 -10.31
CA ALA A 108 -26.28 -8.55 -8.92
C ALA A 108 -27.30 -9.37 -8.11
N VAL A 109 -26.80 -10.23 -7.23
CA VAL A 109 -27.60 -11.04 -6.32
C VAL A 109 -27.47 -10.47 -4.92
N ILE A 110 -28.50 -9.82 -4.42
CA ILE A 110 -28.49 -9.17 -3.11
C ILE A 110 -29.54 -9.84 -2.23
N HIS A 111 -29.12 -10.32 -1.05
CA HIS A 111 -30.04 -10.93 -0.09
C HIS A 111 -31.06 -9.91 0.41
N ALA A 112 -32.29 -10.34 0.63
CA ALA A 112 -33.40 -9.44 1.00
C ALA A 112 -33.21 -8.72 2.35
N SER A 113 -32.39 -9.26 3.27
CA SER A 113 -32.06 -8.63 4.55
C SER A 113 -30.86 -7.68 4.48
N ALA A 114 -30.18 -7.57 3.32
CA ALA A 114 -29.05 -6.65 3.18
C ALA A 114 -29.54 -5.19 3.06
N THR A 115 -28.84 -4.28 3.72
CA THR A 115 -29.06 -2.83 3.62
C THR A 115 -28.04 -2.22 2.66
N ILE A 116 -28.54 -1.50 1.66
CA ILE A 116 -27.71 -0.79 0.67
C ILE A 116 -27.98 0.70 0.81
N GLY A 117 -26.95 1.44 1.24
CA GLY A 117 -27.03 2.90 1.44
C GLY A 117 -27.22 3.69 0.14
N PRO A 118 -27.55 4.97 0.24
CA PRO A 118 -27.75 5.84 -0.93
C PRO A 118 -26.42 6.03 -1.68
N GLY A 119 -26.52 6.20 -3.01
CA GLY A 119 -25.35 6.42 -3.86
C GLY A 119 -24.44 5.19 -4.09
N CYS A 120 -24.82 4.02 -3.52
CA CYS A 120 -24.07 2.77 -3.79
C CYS A 120 -24.16 2.37 -5.26
N ARG A 121 -23.05 1.82 -5.76
CA ARG A 121 -22.94 1.28 -7.12
C ARG A 121 -22.46 -0.16 -7.07
N ILE A 122 -23.32 -1.07 -7.52
CA ILE A 122 -23.10 -2.51 -7.45
C ILE A 122 -22.98 -3.05 -8.87
N GLY A 123 -21.81 -3.53 -9.22
CA GLY A 123 -21.47 -4.03 -10.55
C GLY A 123 -22.08 -5.39 -10.89
N PRO A 124 -21.86 -5.87 -12.12
CA PRO A 124 -22.40 -7.14 -12.58
C PRO A 124 -21.86 -8.33 -11.80
N ASN A 125 -22.74 -9.32 -11.58
CA ASN A 125 -22.44 -10.58 -10.90
C ASN A 125 -21.89 -10.44 -9.47
N VAL A 126 -22.12 -9.30 -8.81
CA VAL A 126 -21.82 -9.13 -7.38
C VAL A 126 -22.81 -9.93 -6.57
N VAL A 127 -22.32 -10.62 -5.54
CA VAL A 127 -23.16 -11.33 -4.56
C VAL A 127 -23.02 -10.65 -3.21
N ILE A 128 -24.14 -10.27 -2.58
CA ILE A 128 -24.19 -9.68 -1.24
C ILE A 128 -25.08 -10.57 -0.36
N GLY A 129 -24.48 -11.13 0.67
CA GLY A 129 -25.08 -12.06 1.61
C GLY A 129 -26.08 -11.42 2.58
N ALA A 130 -26.66 -12.26 3.45
CA ALA A 130 -27.62 -11.84 4.44
C ALA A 130 -27.04 -10.86 5.47
N ASP A 131 -27.86 -9.94 5.95
CA ASP A 131 -27.56 -9.01 7.05
C ASP A 131 -26.31 -8.13 6.82
N CYS A 132 -25.92 -7.96 5.54
CA CYS A 132 -24.89 -7.02 5.15
C CYS A 132 -25.41 -5.59 5.27
N ASP A 133 -24.49 -4.67 5.65
CA ASP A 133 -24.77 -3.24 5.74
C ASP A 133 -23.71 -2.45 4.98
N LEU A 134 -24.08 -1.92 3.82
CA LEU A 134 -23.27 -1.05 3.00
C LEU A 134 -23.71 0.39 3.20
N ALA A 135 -22.84 1.24 3.73
CA ALA A 135 -23.11 2.65 3.93
C ALA A 135 -23.22 3.43 2.59
N GLU A 136 -23.32 4.74 2.65
CA GLU A 136 -23.47 5.59 1.47
C GLU A 136 -22.25 5.55 0.53
N ASN A 137 -22.48 5.69 -0.78
CA ASN A 137 -21.47 5.81 -1.82
C ASN A 137 -20.50 4.62 -1.93
N VAL A 138 -20.83 3.45 -1.41
CA VAL A 138 -20.01 2.26 -1.56
C VAL A 138 -20.05 1.77 -3.01
N ILE A 139 -18.88 1.50 -3.57
CA ILE A 139 -18.73 0.95 -4.92
C ILE A 139 -18.24 -0.50 -4.80
N VAL A 140 -19.02 -1.44 -5.35
CA VAL A 140 -18.61 -2.85 -5.47
C VAL A 140 -18.56 -3.22 -6.94
N ARG A 141 -17.37 -3.54 -7.43
CA ARG A 141 -17.15 -3.88 -8.84
C ARG A 141 -17.43 -5.34 -9.12
N ALA A 142 -17.49 -5.67 -10.41
CA ALA A 142 -17.92 -6.96 -10.94
C ALA A 142 -17.31 -8.20 -10.26
N ASN A 143 -18.13 -9.25 -10.14
CA ASN A 143 -17.75 -10.58 -9.66
C ASN A 143 -17.25 -10.63 -8.20
N SER A 144 -17.47 -9.61 -7.39
CA SER A 144 -17.09 -9.63 -5.98
C SER A 144 -18.17 -10.32 -5.15
N VAL A 145 -17.71 -11.01 -4.09
CA VAL A 145 -18.60 -11.71 -3.15
C VAL A 145 -18.42 -11.10 -1.76
N ILE A 146 -19.53 -10.70 -1.17
CA ILE A 146 -19.61 -10.19 0.20
C ILE A 146 -20.49 -11.18 0.97
N GLU A 147 -19.87 -11.93 1.90
CA GLU A 147 -20.58 -12.92 2.71
C GLU A 147 -21.51 -12.25 3.75
N HIS A 148 -22.22 -13.03 4.52
CA HIS A 148 -23.21 -12.53 5.48
C HIS A 148 -22.62 -11.66 6.60
N ALA A 149 -23.44 -10.73 7.12
CA ALA A 149 -23.13 -9.86 8.25
C ALA A 149 -21.87 -8.98 8.09
N VAL A 150 -21.48 -8.69 6.86
CA VAL A 150 -20.39 -7.77 6.55
C VAL A 150 -20.88 -6.32 6.64
N ARG A 151 -20.05 -5.44 7.22
CA ARG A 151 -20.32 -4.01 7.28
C ARG A 151 -19.24 -3.26 6.49
N ILE A 152 -19.67 -2.32 5.64
CA ILE A 152 -18.77 -1.51 4.81
C ILE A 152 -19.11 -0.03 5.01
N GLY A 153 -18.13 0.73 5.52
CA GLY A 153 -18.25 2.18 5.73
C GLY A 153 -18.29 2.95 4.41
N ARG A 154 -18.80 4.18 4.49
CA ARG A 154 -19.04 5.06 3.35
C ARG A 154 -17.80 5.29 2.49
N ASP A 155 -18.06 5.64 1.23
CA ASP A 155 -17.04 6.02 0.24
C ASP A 155 -15.97 4.92 0.00
N SER A 156 -16.25 3.67 0.38
CA SER A 156 -15.37 2.54 0.17
C SER A 156 -15.50 1.96 -1.23
N VAL A 157 -14.37 1.48 -1.79
CA VAL A 157 -14.31 0.90 -3.14
C VAL A 157 -13.77 -0.52 -3.08
N ILE A 158 -14.61 -1.46 -3.46
CA ILE A 158 -14.29 -2.88 -3.58
C ILE A 158 -14.12 -3.18 -5.06
N HIS A 159 -12.90 -3.46 -5.50
CA HIS A 159 -12.61 -3.76 -6.89
C HIS A 159 -13.08 -5.16 -7.29
N SER A 160 -12.95 -5.51 -8.57
CA SER A 160 -13.46 -6.75 -9.12
C SER A 160 -12.79 -8.00 -8.53
N ASN A 161 -13.58 -9.08 -8.44
CA ASN A 161 -13.12 -10.39 -7.94
C ASN A 161 -12.60 -10.37 -6.48
N VAL A 162 -13.06 -9.45 -5.64
CA VAL A 162 -12.75 -9.42 -4.22
C VAL A 162 -13.71 -10.34 -3.46
N ASN A 163 -13.19 -11.10 -2.49
CA ASN A 163 -14.00 -11.87 -1.55
C ASN A 163 -13.87 -11.24 -0.15
N ILE A 164 -15.01 -10.96 0.48
CA ILE A 164 -15.09 -10.48 1.87
C ILE A 164 -15.87 -11.49 2.69
N GLY A 165 -15.16 -12.18 3.56
CA GLY A 165 -15.70 -13.22 4.43
C GLY A 165 -16.60 -12.64 5.53
N TYR A 166 -17.48 -13.47 6.04
CA TYR A 166 -18.54 -13.13 6.98
C TYR A 166 -18.06 -12.38 8.24
N ASN A 167 -18.94 -11.56 8.79
CA ASN A 167 -18.72 -10.71 9.98
C ASN A 167 -17.60 -9.67 9.83
N SER A 168 -16.94 -9.56 8.68
CA SER A 168 -15.88 -8.57 8.45
C SER A 168 -16.43 -7.15 8.57
N GLN A 169 -15.63 -6.25 9.12
CA GLN A 169 -15.97 -4.85 9.36
C GLN A 169 -14.97 -3.95 8.65
N LEU A 170 -15.45 -3.15 7.73
CA LEU A 170 -14.67 -2.18 6.97
C LEU A 170 -15.10 -0.76 7.38
N GLY A 171 -14.13 0.06 7.74
CA GLY A 171 -14.32 1.49 7.99
C GLY A 171 -14.64 2.29 6.73
N GLU A 172 -14.50 3.60 6.83
CA GLU A 172 -14.77 4.52 5.73
C GLU A 172 -13.57 4.62 4.77
N ARG A 173 -13.85 4.93 3.48
CA ARG A 173 -12.83 5.17 2.45
C ARG A 173 -11.81 4.03 2.30
N VAL A 174 -12.25 2.81 2.59
CA VAL A 174 -11.44 1.60 2.39
C VAL A 174 -11.38 1.29 0.89
N ASN A 175 -10.18 1.00 0.40
CA ASN A 175 -9.97 0.66 -1.01
C ASN A 175 -9.32 -0.72 -1.13
N ILE A 176 -10.05 -1.70 -1.67
CA ILE A 176 -9.59 -3.08 -1.82
C ILE A 176 -9.43 -3.40 -3.30
N LYS A 177 -8.19 -3.68 -3.73
CA LYS A 177 -7.85 -3.97 -5.12
C LYS A 177 -8.25 -5.39 -5.53
N ALA A 178 -8.30 -5.59 -6.85
CA ALA A 178 -8.81 -6.81 -7.45
C ALA A 178 -8.15 -8.10 -6.93
N GLY A 179 -8.97 -9.13 -6.74
CA GLY A 179 -8.52 -10.45 -6.32
C GLY A 179 -8.12 -10.58 -4.85
N ALA A 180 -8.24 -9.54 -4.03
CA ALA A 180 -7.95 -9.64 -2.61
C ALA A 180 -9.01 -10.49 -1.87
N VAL A 181 -8.56 -11.20 -0.83
CA VAL A 181 -9.41 -12.01 0.05
C VAL A 181 -9.31 -11.45 1.48
N ILE A 182 -10.43 -10.98 2.00
CA ILE A 182 -10.54 -10.43 3.35
C ILE A 182 -11.38 -11.37 4.20
N GLY A 183 -10.85 -11.83 5.32
CA GLY A 183 -11.57 -12.73 6.24
C GLY A 183 -11.67 -14.16 5.74
N GLY A 184 -10.70 -14.61 4.92
CA GLY A 184 -10.52 -16.02 4.64
C GLY A 184 -10.20 -16.83 5.90
N GLU A 185 -10.39 -18.15 5.87
CA GLU A 185 -10.04 -19.01 6.98
C GLU A 185 -8.51 -19.08 7.12
N GLY A 186 -8.01 -18.93 8.35
CA GLY A 186 -6.58 -18.98 8.63
C GLY A 186 -5.99 -20.38 8.54
N PHE A 187 -4.67 -20.46 8.43
CA PHE A 187 -3.94 -21.71 8.39
C PHE A 187 -3.67 -22.22 9.81
N GLY A 188 -4.50 -23.13 10.29
CA GLY A 188 -4.39 -23.75 11.60
C GLY A 188 -4.60 -25.25 11.54
N PHE A 189 -3.58 -26.04 11.92
CA PHE A 189 -3.65 -27.50 11.94
C PHE A 189 -2.90 -28.05 13.15
N VAL A 190 -3.46 -29.09 13.78
CA VAL A 190 -2.84 -29.80 14.89
C VAL A 190 -2.79 -31.30 14.57
N PRO A 191 -1.69 -32.01 14.86
CA PRO A 191 -1.64 -33.46 14.65
C PRO A 191 -2.49 -34.18 15.70
N ASN A 192 -3.20 -35.21 15.27
CA ASN A 192 -3.80 -36.22 16.19
C ASN A 192 -2.75 -37.21 16.65
N SER A 193 -3.17 -38.23 17.44
CA SER A 193 -2.28 -39.28 17.95
C SER A 193 -1.60 -40.13 16.87
N GLU A 194 -2.12 -40.14 15.65
CA GLU A 194 -1.56 -40.86 14.49
C GLU A 194 -0.68 -39.95 13.61
N GLY A 195 -0.47 -38.66 14.00
CA GLY A 195 0.29 -37.70 13.25
C GLY A 195 -0.47 -37.05 12.07
N GLN A 196 -1.77 -37.30 11.94
CA GLN A 196 -2.61 -36.69 10.90
C GLN A 196 -3.04 -35.30 11.32
N PHE A 197 -2.92 -34.32 10.44
CA PHE A 197 -3.30 -32.94 10.72
C PHE A 197 -4.82 -32.76 10.71
N GLN A 198 -5.34 -32.21 11.80
CA GLN A 198 -6.74 -31.83 11.95
C GLN A 198 -6.87 -30.31 11.84
N PRO A 199 -7.83 -29.76 11.07
CA PRO A 199 -8.03 -28.32 10.94
C PRO A 199 -8.51 -27.71 12.25
N VAL A 200 -7.99 -26.53 12.58
CA VAL A 200 -8.51 -25.68 13.66
C VAL A 200 -9.43 -24.64 13.03
N PRO A 201 -10.74 -24.69 13.26
CA PRO A 201 -11.68 -23.73 12.67
C PRO A 201 -11.39 -22.29 13.12
N HIS A 202 -11.44 -21.35 12.20
CA HIS A 202 -11.29 -19.93 12.47
C HIS A 202 -12.67 -19.26 12.43
N THR A 203 -13.16 -18.83 13.59
CA THR A 203 -14.52 -18.30 13.78
C THR A 203 -14.56 -16.81 14.08
N GLY A 204 -13.41 -16.17 14.12
CA GLY A 204 -13.28 -14.72 14.27
C GLY A 204 -13.58 -13.96 12.97
N TYR A 205 -13.15 -12.73 12.91
CA TYR A 205 -13.41 -11.82 11.79
C TYR A 205 -12.22 -10.90 11.51
N VAL A 206 -12.31 -10.13 10.42
CA VAL A 206 -11.36 -9.07 10.07
C VAL A 206 -12.00 -7.71 10.31
N LYS A 207 -11.22 -6.79 10.86
CA LYS A 207 -11.56 -5.38 10.96
C LYS A 207 -10.52 -4.54 10.23
N LEU A 208 -10.96 -3.80 9.20
CA LEU A 208 -10.19 -2.76 8.54
C LEU A 208 -10.71 -1.40 9.04
N ASN A 209 -9.84 -0.58 9.59
CA ASN A 209 -10.22 0.77 10.01
C ASN A 209 -10.25 1.73 8.80
N ASP A 210 -10.50 3.02 9.03
CA ASP A 210 -10.65 4.03 7.98
C ASP A 210 -9.40 4.20 7.12
N ASP A 211 -9.59 4.61 5.86
CA ASP A 211 -8.53 4.95 4.93
C ASP A 211 -7.53 3.81 4.64
N VAL A 212 -7.91 2.56 4.90
CA VAL A 212 -7.09 1.39 4.60
C VAL A 212 -7.09 1.10 3.09
N HIS A 213 -5.90 0.83 2.53
CA HIS A 213 -5.76 0.38 1.15
C HIS A 213 -5.15 -1.02 1.11
N ILE A 214 -5.79 -1.93 0.38
CA ILE A 214 -5.35 -3.32 0.20
C ILE A 214 -5.02 -3.56 -1.27
N GLY A 215 -3.82 -4.04 -1.53
CA GLY A 215 -3.31 -4.38 -2.85
C GLY A 215 -3.95 -5.65 -3.45
N SER A 216 -3.71 -5.84 -4.74
CA SER A 216 -4.26 -6.97 -5.49
C SER A 216 -3.74 -8.31 -4.98
N ASN A 217 -4.63 -9.32 -4.94
CA ASN A 217 -4.32 -10.70 -4.51
C ASN A 217 -3.69 -10.78 -3.09
N THR A 218 -3.93 -9.79 -2.24
CA THR A 218 -3.55 -9.82 -0.84
C THR A 218 -4.59 -10.61 -0.04
N CYS A 219 -4.11 -11.44 0.89
CA CYS A 219 -4.96 -12.23 1.77
C CYS A 219 -4.81 -11.74 3.22
N ILE A 220 -5.95 -11.49 3.88
CA ILE A 220 -6.03 -11.17 5.31
C ILE A 220 -6.97 -12.16 5.96
N ASP A 221 -6.41 -13.05 6.78
CA ASP A 221 -7.17 -14.11 7.42
C ASP A 221 -7.96 -13.60 8.63
N ARG A 222 -9.12 -14.21 8.88
CA ARG A 222 -9.90 -13.98 10.10
C ARG A 222 -9.19 -14.52 11.33
N GLY A 223 -9.44 -13.97 12.49
CA GLY A 223 -8.93 -14.52 13.74
C GLY A 223 -9.42 -15.96 13.99
N THR A 224 -8.61 -16.77 14.60
CA THR A 224 -9.07 -18.06 15.15
C THR A 224 -10.24 -17.82 16.09
N TYR A 225 -10.06 -16.88 17.01
CA TYR A 225 -11.09 -16.25 17.82
C TYR A 225 -10.87 -14.73 17.80
N GLY A 226 -11.93 -13.94 17.89
CA GLY A 226 -11.82 -12.49 17.91
C GLY A 226 -11.39 -11.90 16.56
N VAL A 227 -10.50 -10.92 16.57
CA VAL A 227 -10.25 -10.05 15.41
C VAL A 227 -8.82 -10.14 14.89
N THR A 228 -8.68 -10.11 13.56
CA THR A 228 -7.47 -9.64 12.86
C THR A 228 -7.72 -8.18 12.50
N GLU A 229 -6.90 -7.25 13.00
CA GLU A 229 -7.19 -5.82 12.91
C GLU A 229 -6.12 -5.05 12.12
N ILE A 230 -6.57 -4.24 11.17
CA ILE A 230 -5.73 -3.34 10.38
C ILE A 230 -6.09 -1.90 10.76
N GLY A 231 -5.12 -1.16 11.31
CA GLY A 231 -5.26 0.21 11.78
C GLY A 231 -5.56 1.22 10.68
N ALA A 232 -6.05 2.39 11.06
CA ALA A 232 -6.41 3.45 10.13
C ALA A 232 -5.20 3.92 9.30
N GLY A 233 -5.44 4.25 8.03
CA GLY A 233 -4.42 4.77 7.13
C GLY A 233 -3.38 3.74 6.65
N VAL A 234 -3.45 2.48 7.06
CA VAL A 234 -2.54 1.40 6.64
C VAL A 234 -2.64 1.19 5.13
N LYS A 235 -1.48 1.00 4.49
CA LYS A 235 -1.38 0.64 3.07
C LYS A 235 -0.69 -0.71 2.95
N ILE A 236 -1.37 -1.65 2.34
CA ILE A 236 -0.89 -3.00 2.08
C ILE A 236 -0.79 -3.18 0.58
N ASP A 237 0.39 -3.55 0.10
CA ASP A 237 0.69 -3.74 -1.31
C ASP A 237 0.20 -5.12 -1.80
N ASN A 238 0.48 -5.44 -3.04
CA ASN A 238 0.06 -6.67 -3.70
C ASN A 238 0.75 -7.91 -3.11
N LEU A 239 0.04 -9.05 -3.12
CA LEU A 239 0.58 -10.35 -2.73
C LEU A 239 1.09 -10.40 -1.27
N VAL A 240 0.55 -9.58 -0.39
CA VAL A 240 0.84 -9.62 1.04
C VAL A 240 -0.05 -10.66 1.70
N HIS A 241 0.50 -11.38 2.68
CA HIS A 241 -0.28 -12.25 3.54
C HIS A 241 -0.26 -11.74 4.99
N VAL A 242 -1.44 -11.52 5.55
CA VAL A 242 -1.63 -11.19 6.96
C VAL A 242 -2.45 -12.32 7.59
N ALA A 243 -1.80 -13.11 8.42
CA ALA A 243 -2.43 -14.27 9.05
C ALA A 243 -3.37 -13.89 10.21
N HIS A 244 -4.03 -14.89 10.76
CA HIS A 244 -5.03 -14.76 11.82
C HIS A 244 -4.53 -14.01 13.07
N ASN A 245 -5.38 -13.22 13.69
CA ASN A 245 -5.13 -12.51 14.95
C ASN A 245 -3.97 -11.48 14.91
N VAL A 246 -3.47 -11.15 13.73
CA VAL A 246 -2.47 -10.09 13.56
C VAL A 246 -3.12 -8.73 13.86
N GLN A 247 -2.36 -7.84 14.48
CA GLN A 247 -2.71 -6.44 14.69
C GLN A 247 -1.69 -5.56 13.98
N VAL A 248 -2.14 -4.69 13.09
CA VAL A 248 -1.30 -3.72 12.37
C VAL A 248 -1.68 -2.31 12.81
N GLY A 249 -0.72 -1.58 13.36
CA GLY A 249 -0.89 -0.20 13.82
C GLY A 249 -1.05 0.80 12.67
N GLU A 250 -1.58 1.96 13.01
CA GLU A 250 -1.95 3.02 12.07
C GLU A 250 -0.79 3.49 11.18
N ASN A 251 -1.13 3.93 9.95
CA ASN A 251 -0.19 4.52 8.98
C ASN A 251 1.03 3.64 8.66
N THR A 252 0.89 2.33 8.79
CA THR A 252 1.93 1.34 8.46
C THR A 252 1.86 0.97 6.97
N LEU A 253 3.02 0.72 6.36
CA LEU A 253 3.17 0.26 4.99
C LEU A 253 3.69 -1.18 4.96
N LEU A 254 2.90 -2.11 4.45
CA LEU A 254 3.32 -3.48 4.15
C LEU A 254 3.52 -3.62 2.65
N ILE A 255 4.79 -3.65 2.21
CA ILE A 255 5.13 -3.68 0.78
C ILE A 255 5.10 -5.12 0.26
N ALA A 256 5.00 -5.26 -1.05
CA ALA A 256 4.69 -6.49 -1.78
C ALA A 256 5.40 -7.75 -1.26
N GLN A 257 4.65 -8.85 -1.23
CA GLN A 257 5.12 -10.17 -0.79
C GLN A 257 5.59 -10.22 0.68
N THR A 258 5.20 -9.26 1.52
CA THR A 258 5.39 -9.36 2.97
C THR A 258 4.47 -10.44 3.53
N GLY A 259 5.02 -11.31 4.37
CA GLY A 259 4.26 -12.30 5.14
C GLY A 259 4.29 -11.98 6.63
N VAL A 260 3.13 -11.83 7.25
CA VAL A 260 2.98 -11.62 8.69
C VAL A 260 2.26 -12.83 9.27
N ALA A 261 2.96 -13.64 10.03
CA ALA A 261 2.41 -14.85 10.63
C ALA A 261 1.51 -14.53 11.85
N GLY A 262 0.74 -15.53 12.26
CA GLY A 262 -0.37 -15.36 13.19
C GLY A 262 -0.02 -14.73 14.52
N SER A 263 -0.97 -13.99 15.08
CA SER A 263 -0.88 -13.34 16.42
C SER A 263 0.26 -12.34 16.60
N SER A 264 0.91 -11.91 15.52
CA SER A 264 1.96 -10.89 15.56
C SER A 264 1.38 -9.48 15.69
N ARG A 265 2.14 -8.57 16.29
CA ARG A 265 1.77 -7.18 16.53
C ARG A 265 2.74 -6.25 15.82
N ILE A 266 2.24 -5.53 14.86
CA ILE A 266 3.00 -4.54 14.09
C ILE A 266 2.57 -3.16 14.59
N GLY A 267 3.52 -2.36 15.01
CA GLY A 267 3.30 -1.00 15.53
C GLY A 267 2.82 -0.01 14.46
N ARG A 268 2.74 1.25 14.85
CA ARG A 268 2.36 2.37 13.98
C ARG A 268 3.57 2.86 13.18
N HIS A 269 3.32 3.42 11.98
CA HIS A 269 4.36 3.99 11.12
C HIS A 269 5.51 3.00 10.83
N VAL A 270 5.20 1.70 10.80
CA VAL A 270 6.16 0.67 10.38
C VAL A 270 6.20 0.63 8.85
N ILE A 271 7.39 0.43 8.30
CA ILE A 271 7.58 0.24 6.86
C ILE A 271 8.28 -1.09 6.65
N THR A 272 7.61 -2.04 6.03
CA THR A 272 8.29 -3.23 5.49
C THR A 272 8.68 -2.95 4.05
N SER A 273 9.90 -3.30 3.66
CA SER A 273 10.25 -3.42 2.24
C SER A 273 9.70 -4.74 1.67
N GLY A 274 9.90 -4.96 0.37
CA GLY A 274 9.39 -6.17 -0.26
C GLY A 274 9.99 -7.46 0.31
N GLN A 275 9.17 -8.53 0.35
CA GLN A 275 9.55 -9.88 0.77
C GLN A 275 10.02 -10.00 2.22
N VAL A 276 9.52 -9.16 3.11
CA VAL A 276 9.76 -9.29 4.56
C VAL A 276 8.94 -10.44 5.12
N GLY A 277 9.55 -11.24 6.00
CA GLY A 277 8.88 -12.30 6.75
C GLY A 277 8.88 -12.01 8.25
N ILE A 278 7.73 -12.13 8.89
CA ILE A 278 7.57 -11.95 10.34
C ILE A 278 6.98 -13.22 10.89
N LEU A 279 7.69 -13.89 11.80
CA LEU A 279 7.22 -15.11 12.46
C LEU A 279 6.03 -14.81 13.38
N ASP A 280 5.35 -15.88 13.77
CA ASP A 280 4.20 -15.82 14.66
C ASP A 280 4.53 -15.27 16.06
N HIS A 281 3.55 -14.62 16.66
CA HIS A 281 3.67 -14.03 18.00
C HIS A 281 4.80 -13.02 18.17
N LYS A 282 5.24 -12.34 17.10
CA LYS A 282 6.32 -11.35 17.17
C LYS A 282 5.79 -9.93 17.31
N ILE A 283 6.61 -9.10 17.97
CA ILE A 283 6.33 -7.67 18.17
C ILE A 283 7.31 -6.85 17.34
N VAL A 284 6.77 -6.01 16.47
CA VAL A 284 7.51 -5.00 15.73
C VAL A 284 7.05 -3.62 16.24
N PRO A 285 7.88 -2.86 16.96
CA PRO A 285 7.48 -1.60 17.57
C PRO A 285 7.25 -0.49 16.54
N ASP A 286 6.65 0.61 16.98
CA ASP A 286 6.39 1.80 16.20
C ASP A 286 7.67 2.32 15.50
N HIS A 287 7.51 2.97 14.33
CA HIS A 287 8.61 3.61 13.58
C HIS A 287 9.75 2.67 13.18
N THR A 288 9.45 1.39 12.98
CA THR A 288 10.43 0.39 12.49
C THR A 288 10.43 0.36 10.97
N ILE A 289 11.62 0.28 10.38
CA ILE A 289 11.82 0.05 8.95
C ILE A 289 12.52 -1.30 8.76
N LEU A 290 11.80 -2.26 8.17
CA LEU A 290 12.33 -3.56 7.80
C LEU A 290 12.77 -3.51 6.34
N LEU A 291 14.09 -3.63 6.11
CA LEU A 291 14.64 -3.59 4.76
C LEU A 291 14.33 -4.89 4.00
N HIS A 292 14.55 -4.85 2.70
CA HIS A 292 14.26 -5.94 1.77
C HIS A 292 14.70 -7.31 2.30
N ARG A 293 13.77 -8.28 2.32
CA ARG A 293 13.97 -9.66 2.80
C ARG A 293 14.40 -9.78 4.27
N ALA A 294 14.14 -8.78 5.09
CA ALA A 294 14.37 -8.94 6.52
C ALA A 294 13.46 -10.05 7.09
N GLY A 295 14.04 -10.93 7.90
CA GLY A 295 13.31 -11.99 8.60
C GLY A 295 13.24 -11.67 10.10
N VAL A 296 12.05 -11.36 10.61
CA VAL A 296 11.81 -11.13 12.04
C VAL A 296 11.53 -12.46 12.71
N THR A 297 12.54 -13.02 13.36
CA THR A 297 12.44 -14.30 14.11
C THR A 297 12.33 -14.09 15.62
N GLU A 298 12.61 -12.88 16.09
CA GLU A 298 12.51 -12.46 17.50
C GLU A 298 11.82 -11.10 17.58
N ASP A 299 11.37 -10.73 18.77
CA ASP A 299 10.79 -9.42 19.00
C ASP A 299 11.83 -8.32 18.72
N ILE A 300 11.41 -7.27 18.02
CA ILE A 300 12.27 -6.11 17.78
C ILE A 300 12.19 -5.18 19.01
N PRO A 301 13.32 -4.89 19.67
CA PRO A 301 13.29 -4.21 20.97
C PRO A 301 12.93 -2.72 20.87
N THR A 302 13.29 -2.05 19.78
CA THR A 302 13.06 -0.60 19.61
C THR A 302 12.84 -0.25 18.14
N GLY A 303 12.14 0.85 17.87
CA GLY A 303 12.02 1.40 16.51
C GLY A 303 13.38 1.69 15.88
N GLY A 304 13.47 1.62 14.56
CA GLY A 304 14.72 1.82 13.82
C GLY A 304 14.77 1.03 12.51
N LYS A 305 15.96 0.98 11.91
CA LYS A 305 16.18 0.24 10.66
C LYS A 305 16.82 -1.11 10.92
N TYR A 306 16.16 -2.16 10.41
CA TYR A 306 16.60 -3.55 10.57
C TYR A 306 16.72 -4.24 9.21
N ALA A 307 17.65 -5.18 9.11
CA ALA A 307 17.91 -5.94 7.89
C ALA A 307 18.42 -7.34 8.21
N GLY A 308 18.35 -8.24 7.23
CA GLY A 308 18.87 -9.60 7.32
C GLY A 308 17.91 -10.60 7.94
N THR A 309 18.38 -11.84 8.06
CA THR A 309 17.67 -12.95 8.69
C THR A 309 18.63 -13.67 9.61
N PRO A 310 18.43 -13.62 10.94
CA PRO A 310 17.44 -12.82 11.65
C PRO A 310 17.60 -11.31 11.41
N ALA A 311 16.52 -10.56 11.54
CA ALA A 311 16.54 -9.10 11.39
C ALA A 311 17.37 -8.48 12.52
N GLN A 312 18.34 -7.67 12.15
CA GLN A 312 19.25 -6.98 13.06
C GLN A 312 19.35 -5.50 12.68
N PRO A 313 19.80 -4.63 13.60
CA PRO A 313 20.01 -3.22 13.27
C PRO A 313 20.87 -3.07 12.02
N LEU A 314 20.49 -2.15 11.13
CA LEU A 314 21.17 -1.97 9.83
C LEU A 314 22.67 -1.82 9.94
N LYS A 315 23.13 -1.06 10.95
CA LYS A 315 24.57 -0.84 11.19
C LYS A 315 25.32 -2.15 11.50
N GLU A 316 24.69 -3.04 12.25
CA GLU A 316 25.25 -4.36 12.56
C GLU A 316 25.21 -5.27 11.33
N TYR A 317 24.12 -5.29 10.60
CA TYR A 317 23.98 -6.05 9.37
C TYR A 317 25.07 -5.70 8.35
N VAL A 318 25.28 -4.40 8.07
CA VAL A 318 26.34 -3.93 7.17
C VAL A 318 27.73 -4.32 7.67
N ARG A 319 27.97 -4.21 8.99
CA ARG A 319 29.21 -4.67 9.60
C ARG A 319 29.43 -6.16 9.38
N ASN A 320 28.40 -6.99 9.61
CA ASN A 320 28.51 -8.45 9.51
C ASN A 320 28.76 -8.92 8.07
N ILE A 321 28.09 -8.31 7.07
CA ILE A 321 28.38 -8.59 5.65
C ILE A 321 29.84 -8.25 5.28
N THR A 322 30.37 -7.15 5.82
CA THR A 322 31.76 -6.75 5.52
C THR A 322 32.79 -7.59 6.25
N LEU A 323 32.44 -8.18 7.40
CA LEU A 323 33.32 -9.09 8.13
C LEU A 323 33.63 -10.36 7.32
N ALA A 324 32.65 -10.95 6.64
CA ALA A 324 32.89 -12.13 5.79
C ALA A 324 33.98 -11.87 4.72
N LYS A 325 33.94 -10.69 4.08
CA LYS A 325 34.97 -10.28 3.12
C LYS A 325 36.35 -10.04 3.77
N LYS A 326 36.38 -9.57 5.03
CA LYS A 326 37.61 -9.36 5.79
C LYS A 326 38.26 -10.68 6.22
N VAL A 327 37.42 -11.67 6.62
CA VAL A 327 37.91 -13.00 7.03
C VAL A 327 38.64 -13.67 5.88
N ALA A 328 38.08 -13.69 4.66
CA ALA A 328 38.75 -14.27 3.50
C ALA A 328 40.12 -13.60 3.20
N LYS A 329 40.21 -12.27 3.41
CA LYS A 329 41.49 -11.54 3.25
C LYS A 329 42.49 -11.89 4.34
N LEU A 330 42.05 -12.07 5.58
CA LEU A 330 42.89 -12.46 6.71
C LEU A 330 43.39 -13.89 6.54
N GLU A 331 42.60 -14.83 6.06
CA GLU A 331 43.03 -16.18 5.73
C GLU A 331 44.15 -16.20 4.69
N GLN A 332 44.01 -15.40 3.62
CA GLN A 332 45.09 -15.27 2.62
C GLN A 332 46.36 -14.66 3.20
N GLN A 333 46.24 -13.70 4.13
CA GLN A 333 47.39 -13.10 4.81
C GLN A 333 48.06 -14.09 5.74
N LEU A 334 47.31 -14.89 6.50
CA LEU A 334 47.81 -15.95 7.35
C LEU A 334 48.54 -17.01 6.55
N GLN A 335 47.99 -17.49 5.45
CA GLN A 335 48.67 -18.45 4.56
C GLN A 335 49.98 -17.91 4.01
N LYS A 336 50.07 -16.62 3.65
CA LYS A 336 51.30 -15.99 3.20
C LYS A 336 52.33 -15.84 4.31
N LEU A 337 51.90 -15.62 5.55
CA LEU A 337 52.78 -15.53 6.69
C LEU A 337 53.34 -16.92 7.08
N GLN A 338 52.47 -17.92 7.05
CA GLN A 338 52.86 -19.31 7.28
C GLN A 338 53.94 -19.78 6.28
N ALA A 339 53.69 -19.56 4.98
CA ALA A 339 54.65 -19.90 3.93
C ALA A 339 56.02 -19.18 4.06
N LYS A 340 56.04 -17.97 4.64
CA LYS A 340 57.28 -17.25 4.92
C LYS A 340 58.02 -17.79 6.14
N LEU A 341 57.31 -18.27 7.16
CA LEU A 341 57.88 -18.95 8.32
C LEU A 341 58.51 -20.28 7.93
N ASP A 342 57.73 -21.11 7.19
CA ASP A 342 58.18 -22.42 6.71
C ASP A 342 59.39 -22.33 5.74
N ALA A 343 59.60 -21.17 5.11
CA ALA A 343 60.79 -20.91 4.24
C ALA A 343 61.98 -20.32 4.98
N ALA A 344 61.82 -19.96 6.24
CA ALA A 344 62.90 -19.37 7.08
C ALA A 344 63.51 -20.38 8.09
N ASP A 345 62.85 -21.54 8.27
CA ASP A 345 63.36 -22.73 8.93
C ASP A 345 64.05 -23.65 7.91
#